data_d385e3f6ddbd4464483335ab42e066ed
#
_entry.id   d385e3f6ddbd4464483335ab42e066ed
#
_cell.length_a   1.000
_cell.length_b   1.000
_cell.length_c   1.000
_cell.angle_alpha   90.00
_cell.angle_beta   90.00
_cell.angle_gamma   90.00
#
_symmetry.space_group_name_H-M   'P 1'
#
loop_
_entity.id
_entity.type
_entity.pdbx_description
1 polymer ?
#
loop_
_entity_poly.entity_id
_entity_poly.type
_entity_poly.pdbx_seq_one_letter_code
_entity_poly.pdbx_strand_id
1 'polypeptide(L)'
;MEIKKYTCSAIRRPIYNHEPCGVISLFGIYRYEVSSRAIVTQKTLRAMTDEKAQKAYKEKNFDWVTPAGTFDYINDNRQLTASEAMCMDIDYLCLPSEIDEENGDPVTELREKLLADPYFETLLLFRSIRGCGLKWWVPVNLSKCDHRTWFTAIRNYVMQTYHLTDVQCDGKVINESRGCFLGYDSHCYLKPELFEYY
;
A
#
# COMPACT_ATOMS: atom_id res chain seq x y z
N MET A 1 -1.33 -20.09 -13.31
CA MET A 1 -2.04 -20.47 -12.05
C MET A 1 -1.49 -19.75 -10.79
N GLU A 2 -0.54 -18.82 -10.95
CA GLU A 2 0.07 -18.08 -9.82
C GLU A 2 -0.67 -16.81 -9.37
N ILE A 3 -1.60 -16.28 -10.17
CA ILE A 3 -2.25 -14.97 -9.95
C ILE A 3 -3.14 -14.95 -8.69
N LYS A 4 -3.71 -16.09 -8.30
CA LYS A 4 -4.61 -16.18 -7.13
C LYS A 4 -3.92 -15.93 -5.79
N LYS A 5 -2.58 -16.04 -5.72
CA LYS A 5 -1.85 -15.84 -4.47
C LYS A 5 -1.64 -14.36 -4.08
N TYR A 6 -1.83 -13.43 -5.01
CA TYR A 6 -1.66 -11.98 -4.78
C TYR A 6 -2.98 -11.23 -4.96
N THR A 7 -4.03 -11.67 -4.27
CA THR A 7 -5.36 -11.06 -4.34
C THR A 7 -5.78 -10.44 -3.02
N CYS A 8 -6.55 -9.36 -3.12
CA CYS A 8 -7.05 -8.57 -2.01
C CYS A 8 -8.56 -8.37 -2.13
N SER A 9 -9.24 -8.11 -1.03
CA SER A 9 -10.58 -7.52 -1.10
C SER A 9 -10.48 -6.07 -1.54
N ALA A 10 -11.35 -5.67 -2.47
CA ALA A 10 -11.56 -4.28 -2.85
C ALA A 10 -12.79 -3.72 -2.13
N ILE A 11 -12.66 -2.55 -1.54
CA ILE A 11 -13.72 -1.91 -0.76
C ILE A 11 -13.95 -0.49 -1.27
N ARG A 12 -15.22 -0.16 -1.51
CA ARG A 12 -15.60 1.20 -1.83
C ARG A 12 -15.59 2.07 -0.58
N ARG A 13 -15.13 3.32 -0.77
CA ARG A 13 -15.27 4.35 0.27
C ARG A 13 -16.67 4.37 0.87
N PRO A 14 -16.81 4.76 2.13
CA PRO A 14 -15.78 5.21 3.08
C PRO A 14 -15.06 4.07 3.79
N ILE A 15 -14.01 4.38 4.59
CA ILE A 15 -13.21 3.37 5.33
C ILE A 15 -14.05 2.53 6.31
N TYR A 16 -15.15 3.06 6.80
CA TYR A 16 -16.07 2.34 7.67
C TYR A 16 -17.09 1.44 6.93
N ASN A 17 -16.98 1.34 5.61
CA ASN A 17 -17.63 0.27 4.86
C ASN A 17 -16.80 -1.01 5.02
N HIS A 18 -17.38 -2.03 5.63
CA HIS A 18 -16.72 -3.31 5.89
C HIS A 18 -17.12 -4.40 4.89
N GLU A 19 -17.93 -4.09 3.89
CA GLU A 19 -18.39 -5.03 2.88
C GLU A 19 -17.52 -4.92 1.61
N PRO A 20 -16.75 -5.97 1.26
CA PRO A 20 -16.01 -5.98 0.01
C PRO A 20 -16.94 -5.88 -1.20
N CYS A 21 -16.55 -5.07 -2.19
CA CYS A 21 -17.26 -4.97 -3.47
C CYS A 21 -16.71 -5.94 -4.53
N GLY A 22 -15.66 -6.69 -4.20
CA GLY A 22 -15.04 -7.67 -5.07
C GLY A 22 -13.62 -8.03 -4.67
N VAL A 23 -12.97 -8.82 -5.49
CA VAL A 23 -11.56 -9.22 -5.37
C VAL A 23 -10.76 -8.49 -6.44
N ILE A 24 -9.58 -8.00 -6.07
CA ILE A 24 -8.67 -7.29 -6.95
C ILE A 24 -7.27 -7.92 -6.89
N SER A 25 -6.58 -8.02 -8.02
CA SER A 25 -5.17 -8.43 -8.11
C SER A 25 -4.23 -7.23 -8.00
N LEU A 26 -2.93 -7.48 -7.86
CA LEU A 26 -1.93 -6.39 -7.89
C LEU A 26 -1.95 -5.62 -9.22
N PHE A 27 -2.20 -6.29 -10.34
CA PHE A 27 -2.42 -5.61 -11.63
C PHE A 27 -3.65 -4.71 -11.62
N GLY A 28 -4.74 -5.15 -10.99
CA GLY A 28 -5.94 -4.33 -10.81
C GLY A 28 -5.68 -3.09 -9.96
N ILE A 29 -4.87 -3.21 -8.88
CA ILE A 29 -4.42 -2.09 -8.06
C ILE A 29 -3.55 -1.14 -8.89
N TYR A 30 -2.57 -1.65 -9.63
CA TYR A 30 -1.74 -0.86 -10.55
C TYR A 30 -2.60 -0.05 -11.52
N ARG A 31 -3.57 -0.70 -12.19
CA ARG A 31 -4.49 -0.02 -13.11
C ARG A 31 -5.34 1.06 -12.44
N TYR A 32 -5.67 0.88 -11.17
CA TYR A 32 -6.36 1.91 -10.40
C TYR A 32 -5.42 3.10 -10.16
N GLU A 33 -4.21 2.85 -9.67
CA GLU A 33 -3.22 3.87 -9.30
C GLU A 33 -2.79 4.74 -10.49
N VAL A 34 -2.60 4.16 -11.68
CA VAL A 34 -2.24 4.92 -12.89
C VAL A 34 -3.44 5.58 -13.59
N SER A 35 -4.66 5.34 -13.09
CA SER A 35 -5.87 5.92 -13.68
C SER A 35 -6.17 7.32 -13.13
N SER A 36 -6.94 8.11 -13.87
CA SER A 36 -7.34 9.45 -13.44
C SER A 36 -8.40 9.49 -12.31
N ARG A 37 -8.87 8.34 -11.83
CA ARG A 37 -10.02 8.25 -10.91
C ARG A 37 -9.86 9.04 -9.61
N ALA A 38 -8.69 9.03 -9.02
CA ALA A 38 -8.42 9.65 -7.72
C ALA A 38 -7.73 11.02 -7.80
N ILE A 39 -7.33 11.50 -9.00
CA ILE A 39 -6.53 12.72 -9.15
C ILE A 39 -7.14 13.92 -8.43
N VAL A 40 -8.41 14.22 -8.68
CA VAL A 40 -9.07 15.41 -8.09
C VAL A 40 -9.20 15.26 -6.58
N THR A 41 -9.64 14.08 -6.12
CA THR A 41 -9.77 13.77 -4.69
C THR A 41 -8.43 13.85 -3.97
N GLN A 42 -7.37 13.35 -4.59
CA GLN A 42 -6.01 13.38 -4.02
C GLN A 42 -5.44 14.79 -3.99
N LYS A 43 -5.62 15.60 -5.05
CA LYS A 43 -5.24 17.03 -5.05
C LYS A 43 -5.96 17.80 -3.94
N THR A 44 -7.25 17.55 -3.74
CA THR A 44 -8.01 18.17 -2.64
C THR A 44 -7.45 17.76 -1.28
N LEU A 45 -7.14 16.47 -1.08
CA LEU A 45 -6.53 15.97 0.16
C LEU A 45 -5.19 16.65 0.45
N ARG A 46 -4.32 16.73 -0.55
CA ARG A 46 -2.95 17.31 -0.42
C ARG A 46 -2.96 18.82 -0.21
N ALA A 47 -4.00 19.52 -0.62
CA ALA A 47 -4.18 20.95 -0.38
C ALA A 47 -4.67 21.29 1.04
N MET A 48 -5.09 20.30 1.83
CA MET A 48 -5.55 20.51 3.20
C MET A 48 -4.37 20.64 4.16
N THR A 49 -4.41 21.65 5.04
CA THR A 49 -3.38 21.91 6.06
C THR A 49 -3.77 21.42 7.45
N ASP A 50 -5.08 21.28 7.74
CA ASP A 50 -5.57 20.75 9.01
C ASP A 50 -5.56 19.22 9.00
N GLU A 51 -4.77 18.60 9.88
CA GLU A 51 -4.57 17.14 9.92
C GLU A 51 -5.85 16.36 10.23
N LYS A 52 -6.75 16.91 11.09
CA LYS A 52 -8.02 16.24 11.43
C LYS A 52 -8.96 16.24 10.23
N ALA A 53 -9.09 17.38 9.56
CA ALA A 53 -9.88 17.51 8.34
C ALA A 53 -9.31 16.61 7.23
N GLN A 54 -7.98 16.57 7.05
CA GLN A 54 -7.29 15.70 6.09
C GLN A 54 -7.55 14.22 6.39
N LYS A 55 -7.49 13.81 7.66
CA LYS A 55 -7.79 12.44 8.07
C LYS A 55 -9.24 12.07 7.76
N ALA A 56 -10.19 12.91 8.18
CA ALA A 56 -11.62 12.69 7.94
C ALA A 56 -11.95 12.65 6.44
N TYR A 57 -11.32 13.54 5.65
CA TYR A 57 -11.49 13.55 4.20
C TYR A 57 -10.97 12.28 3.54
N LYS A 58 -9.77 11.83 3.94
CA LYS A 58 -9.17 10.57 3.48
C LYS A 58 -10.10 9.38 3.74
N GLU A 59 -10.56 9.23 4.98
CA GLU A 59 -11.41 8.13 5.42
C GLU A 59 -12.76 8.08 4.68
N LYS A 60 -13.26 9.21 4.23
CA LYS A 60 -14.55 9.35 3.54
C LYS A 60 -14.46 9.17 2.03
N ASN A 61 -13.36 9.55 1.38
CA ASN A 61 -13.35 9.82 -0.05
C ASN A 61 -12.45 8.88 -0.88
N PHE A 62 -11.73 7.94 -0.27
CA PHE A 62 -10.84 7.02 -0.99
C PHE A 62 -11.33 5.57 -0.89
N ASP A 63 -11.30 4.88 -2.03
CA ASP A 63 -11.43 3.43 -2.09
C ASP A 63 -10.18 2.80 -1.46
N TRP A 64 -10.27 1.55 -1.03
CA TRP A 64 -9.18 0.89 -0.34
C TRP A 64 -9.21 -0.63 -0.56
N VAL A 65 -8.12 -1.30 -0.21
CA VAL A 65 -7.95 -2.76 -0.31
C VAL A 65 -7.42 -3.33 1.00
N THR A 66 -7.56 -4.65 1.18
CA THR A 66 -6.95 -5.40 2.30
C THR A 66 -5.73 -6.18 1.81
N PRO A 67 -4.49 -5.69 2.00
CA PRO A 67 -3.29 -6.30 1.46
C PRO A 67 -3.06 -7.76 1.83
N ALA A 68 -3.44 -8.16 3.04
CA ALA A 68 -3.18 -9.49 3.56
C ALA A 68 -4.08 -10.59 2.96
N GLY A 69 -5.07 -10.23 2.12
CA GLY A 69 -5.91 -11.25 1.48
C GLY A 69 -7.34 -10.82 1.21
N THR A 70 -8.21 -11.80 1.03
CA THR A 70 -9.63 -11.58 0.77
C THR A 70 -10.49 -11.89 1.99
N PHE A 71 -11.59 -11.17 2.13
CA PHE A 71 -12.52 -11.24 3.27
C PHE A 71 -13.95 -11.24 2.74
N ASP A 72 -14.87 -11.90 3.45
CA ASP A 72 -16.32 -11.75 3.21
C ASP A 72 -16.90 -10.53 3.94
N TYR A 73 -16.28 -10.15 5.05
CA TYR A 73 -16.50 -8.94 5.82
C TYR A 73 -15.18 -8.50 6.46
N ILE A 74 -14.86 -7.23 6.47
CA ILE A 74 -13.56 -6.74 6.94
C ILE A 74 -13.45 -6.82 8.46
N ASN A 75 -12.83 -7.91 8.90
CA ASN A 75 -12.55 -8.23 10.31
C ASN A 75 -11.45 -9.30 10.33
N ASP A 76 -10.54 -9.27 11.30
CA ASP A 76 -9.39 -10.21 11.41
C ASP A 76 -9.82 -11.70 11.43
N ASN A 77 -11.03 -12.01 11.92
CA ASN A 77 -11.55 -13.37 12.00
C ASN A 77 -12.35 -13.82 10.74
N ARG A 78 -12.42 -12.99 9.71
CA ARG A 78 -13.26 -13.23 8.52
C ARG A 78 -12.44 -13.29 7.22
N GLN A 79 -11.16 -13.61 7.32
CA GLN A 79 -10.30 -13.82 6.15
C GLN A 79 -10.69 -15.11 5.42
N LEU A 80 -10.96 -15.01 4.13
CA LEU A 80 -11.29 -16.15 3.26
C LEU A 80 -10.04 -16.78 2.64
N THR A 81 -9.10 -15.94 2.19
CA THR A 81 -7.86 -16.37 1.55
C THR A 81 -6.75 -15.42 1.94
N ALA A 82 -5.64 -15.94 2.43
CA ALA A 82 -4.45 -15.15 2.69
C ALA A 82 -3.73 -14.79 1.37
N SER A 83 -3.23 -13.58 1.27
CA SER A 83 -2.36 -13.15 0.18
C SER A 83 -0.92 -13.53 0.48
N GLU A 84 -0.18 -13.99 -0.52
CA GLU A 84 1.28 -14.18 -0.44
C GLU A 84 2.05 -12.88 -0.77
N ALA A 85 1.43 -11.73 -0.65
CA ALA A 85 2.06 -10.41 -0.74
C ALA A 85 1.90 -9.65 0.58
N MET A 86 2.99 -9.05 1.04
CA MET A 86 3.02 -8.16 2.20
C MET A 86 3.14 -6.71 1.72
N CYS A 87 2.25 -5.84 2.19
CA CYS A 87 2.34 -4.41 1.96
C CYS A 87 2.96 -3.71 3.17
N MET A 88 4.13 -3.13 2.98
CA MET A 88 4.74 -2.24 3.96
C MET A 88 4.26 -0.82 3.73
N ASP A 89 3.69 -0.24 4.78
CA ASP A 89 3.25 1.15 4.83
C ASP A 89 4.38 2.00 5.41
N ILE A 90 4.98 2.84 4.56
CA ILE A 90 6.08 3.72 4.94
C ILE A 90 5.58 5.15 4.80
N ASP A 91 5.39 5.84 5.91
CA ASP A 91 4.82 7.19 5.96
C ASP A 91 5.86 8.24 6.46
N TYR A 92 5.54 9.51 6.35
CA TYR A 92 6.33 10.62 6.91
C TYR A 92 7.80 10.69 6.43
N LEU A 93 8.05 10.39 5.15
CA LEU A 93 9.39 10.45 4.55
C LEU A 93 9.84 11.89 4.26
N CYS A 94 8.89 12.80 4.06
CA CYS A 94 9.12 14.23 3.83
C CYS A 94 7.97 15.05 4.40
N LEU A 95 8.16 16.35 4.51
CA LEU A 95 7.08 17.31 4.77
C LEU A 95 6.24 17.52 3.50
N PRO A 96 4.95 17.90 3.61
CA PRO A 96 4.12 18.22 2.44
C PRO A 96 4.71 19.31 1.53
N SER A 97 5.49 20.23 2.08
CA SER A 97 6.17 21.29 1.34
C SER A 97 7.42 20.82 0.57
N GLU A 98 7.90 19.62 0.84
CA GLU A 98 9.09 19.03 0.21
C GLU A 98 8.72 18.05 -0.92
N ILE A 99 7.44 17.86 -1.19
CA ILE A 99 6.97 16.97 -2.27
C ILE A 99 7.36 17.57 -3.62
N ASP A 100 8.25 16.89 -4.32
CA ASP A 100 8.68 17.22 -5.68
C ASP A 100 8.81 15.96 -6.52
N GLU A 101 7.69 15.48 -7.03
CA GLU A 101 7.61 14.23 -7.81
C GLU A 101 8.34 14.34 -9.16
N GLU A 102 8.58 15.56 -9.66
CA GLU A 102 9.23 15.81 -10.96
C GLU A 102 10.75 15.88 -10.86
N ASN A 103 11.28 16.57 -9.83
CA ASN A 103 12.73 16.79 -9.69
C ASN A 103 13.39 15.86 -8.65
N GLY A 104 12.58 15.11 -7.90
CA GLY A 104 13.03 14.19 -6.87
C GLY A 104 12.87 14.74 -5.45
N ASP A 105 12.43 13.88 -4.57
CA ASP A 105 12.22 14.13 -3.15
C ASP A 105 12.62 12.88 -2.33
N PRO A 106 12.63 12.92 -0.99
CA PRO A 106 12.99 11.77 -0.16
C PRO A 106 12.14 10.51 -0.42
N VAL A 107 10.90 10.69 -0.89
CA VAL A 107 10.03 9.56 -1.26
C VAL A 107 10.52 8.89 -2.54
N THR A 108 10.90 9.69 -3.54
CA THR A 108 11.48 9.20 -4.80
C THR A 108 12.81 8.49 -4.57
N GLU A 109 13.68 9.05 -3.72
CA GLU A 109 14.97 8.43 -3.36
C GLU A 109 14.80 7.07 -2.69
N LEU A 110 13.87 6.96 -1.72
CA LEU A 110 13.60 5.68 -1.06
C LEU A 110 12.95 4.69 -2.03
N ARG A 111 12.07 5.16 -2.92
CA ARG A 111 11.47 4.33 -3.96
C ARG A 111 12.52 3.62 -4.82
N GLU A 112 13.53 4.35 -5.30
CA GLU A 112 14.61 3.77 -6.11
C GLU A 112 15.39 2.71 -5.35
N LYS A 113 15.68 2.97 -4.06
CA LYS A 113 16.36 2.01 -3.18
C LYS A 113 15.53 0.74 -2.98
N LEU A 114 14.20 0.86 -2.78
CA LEU A 114 13.31 -0.29 -2.61
C LEU A 114 13.16 -1.11 -3.90
N LEU A 115 13.14 -0.47 -5.07
CA LEU A 115 13.13 -1.16 -6.36
C LEU A 115 14.42 -1.93 -6.64
N ALA A 116 15.54 -1.47 -6.09
CA ALA A 116 16.85 -2.11 -6.19
C ALA A 116 17.19 -3.01 -4.98
N ASP A 117 16.22 -3.29 -4.10
CA ASP A 117 16.45 -4.06 -2.87
C ASP A 117 17.00 -5.46 -3.21
N PRO A 118 18.14 -5.89 -2.60
CA PRO A 118 18.78 -7.16 -2.95
C PRO A 118 18.10 -8.39 -2.34
N TYR A 119 17.21 -8.23 -1.36
CA TYR A 119 16.61 -9.34 -0.63
C TYR A 119 15.12 -9.52 -0.90
N PHE A 120 14.41 -8.42 -1.14
CA PHE A 120 12.98 -8.43 -1.38
C PHE A 120 12.66 -7.91 -2.77
N GLU A 121 12.19 -8.80 -3.63
CA GLU A 121 11.69 -8.41 -4.94
C GLU A 121 10.42 -7.55 -4.80
N THR A 122 10.40 -6.40 -5.46
CA THR A 122 9.21 -5.56 -5.48
C THR A 122 8.15 -6.12 -6.42
N LEU A 123 6.96 -6.42 -5.90
CA LEU A 123 5.78 -6.80 -6.69
C LEU A 123 5.00 -5.57 -7.17
N LEU A 124 4.74 -4.63 -6.28
CA LEU A 124 4.00 -3.39 -6.53
C LEU A 124 4.55 -2.30 -5.62
N LEU A 125 4.70 -1.09 -6.14
CA LEU A 125 5.17 0.04 -5.36
C LEU A 125 4.52 1.32 -5.86
N PHE A 126 3.90 2.06 -4.96
CA PHE A 126 3.28 3.34 -5.27
C PHE A 126 3.37 4.33 -4.11
N ARG A 127 3.27 5.61 -4.44
CA ARG A 127 3.29 6.71 -3.51
C ARG A 127 1.95 6.80 -2.76
N SER A 128 2.01 7.03 -1.46
CA SER A 128 0.80 7.19 -0.64
C SER A 128 -0.04 8.40 -1.08
N ILE A 129 -1.34 8.36 -0.80
CA ILE A 129 -2.29 9.41 -1.22
C ILE A 129 -1.95 10.81 -0.67
N ARG A 130 -1.25 10.90 0.46
CA ARG A 130 -0.73 12.16 1.00
C ARG A 130 0.52 12.67 0.30
N GLY A 131 1.22 11.82 -0.42
CA GLY A 131 2.44 12.18 -1.13
C GLY A 131 3.73 12.01 -0.34
N CYS A 132 3.68 11.85 0.98
CA CYS A 132 4.85 11.78 1.86
C CYS A 132 5.21 10.35 2.30
N GLY A 133 4.82 9.33 1.55
CA GLY A 133 5.09 7.95 1.90
C GLY A 133 4.97 7.01 0.72
N LEU A 134 5.25 5.73 0.97
CA LEU A 134 5.23 4.65 -0.01
C LEU A 134 4.42 3.46 0.49
N LYS A 135 3.81 2.72 -0.43
CA LYS A 135 3.18 1.42 -0.22
C LYS A 135 3.99 0.40 -1.01
N TRP A 136 4.82 -0.36 -0.30
CA TRP A 136 5.77 -1.32 -0.88
C TRP A 136 5.28 -2.75 -0.68
N TRP A 137 5.06 -3.47 -1.78
CA TRP A 137 4.52 -4.82 -1.78
C TRP A 137 5.59 -5.82 -2.21
N VAL A 138 5.83 -6.81 -1.35
CA VAL A 138 6.85 -7.84 -1.55
C VAL A 138 6.23 -9.23 -1.39
N PRO A 139 6.77 -10.27 -2.05
CA PRO A 139 6.29 -11.64 -1.89
C PRO A 139 6.67 -12.19 -0.52
N VAL A 140 5.76 -12.96 0.07
CA VAL A 140 5.98 -13.71 1.31
C VAL A 140 5.56 -15.17 1.12
N ASN A 141 6.16 -16.07 1.88
CA ASN A 141 5.81 -17.48 1.89
C ASN A 141 5.14 -17.86 3.22
N LEU A 142 3.82 -17.86 3.23
CA LEU A 142 3.04 -18.15 4.43
C LEU A 142 3.15 -19.61 4.92
N SER A 143 3.74 -20.52 4.14
CA SER A 143 4.06 -21.86 4.62
C SER A 143 5.27 -21.89 5.55
N LYS A 144 6.13 -20.85 5.53
CA LYS A 144 7.32 -20.75 6.37
C LYS A 144 7.01 -20.10 7.72
N CYS A 145 6.22 -19.06 7.74
CA CYS A 145 5.73 -18.42 8.96
C CYS A 145 4.47 -17.59 8.68
N ASP A 146 3.77 -17.20 9.72
CA ASP A 146 2.52 -16.44 9.64
C ASP A 146 2.72 -14.99 9.17
N HIS A 147 1.62 -14.32 8.88
CA HIS A 147 1.58 -12.93 8.44
C HIS A 147 2.29 -11.98 9.41
N ARG A 148 2.05 -12.13 10.72
CA ARG A 148 2.61 -11.23 11.73
C ARG A 148 4.11 -11.38 11.88
N THR A 149 4.61 -12.60 11.76
CA THR A 149 6.05 -12.90 11.77
C THR A 149 6.73 -12.28 10.54
N TRP A 150 6.15 -12.45 9.34
CA TRP A 150 6.64 -11.83 8.12
C TRP A 150 6.64 -10.31 8.21
N PHE A 151 5.53 -9.71 8.66
CA PHE A 151 5.42 -8.27 8.82
C PHE A 151 6.52 -7.73 9.74
N THR A 152 6.72 -8.36 10.90
CA THR A 152 7.74 -7.95 11.87
C THR A 152 9.15 -8.06 11.29
N ALA A 153 9.45 -9.16 10.59
CA ALA A 153 10.75 -9.38 9.98
C ALA A 153 11.06 -8.35 8.89
N ILE A 154 10.12 -8.11 7.97
CA ILE A 154 10.28 -7.14 6.88
C ILE A 154 10.38 -5.72 7.44
N ARG A 155 9.53 -5.37 8.41
CA ARG A 155 9.58 -4.06 9.08
C ARG A 155 10.96 -3.80 9.70
N ASN A 156 11.48 -4.75 10.48
CA ASN A 156 12.79 -4.62 11.11
C ASN A 156 13.90 -4.49 10.06
N TYR A 157 13.84 -5.28 8.99
CA TYR A 157 14.77 -5.19 7.87
C TYR A 157 14.76 -3.80 7.23
N VAL A 158 13.57 -3.30 6.87
CA VAL A 158 13.39 -1.98 6.23
C VAL A 158 13.91 -0.86 7.13
N MET A 159 13.57 -0.89 8.42
CA MET A 159 14.04 0.10 9.39
C MET A 159 15.56 0.12 9.52
N GLN A 160 16.19 -1.04 9.60
CA GLN A 160 17.65 -1.15 9.74
C GLN A 160 18.37 -0.77 8.44
N THR A 161 17.90 -1.28 7.29
CA THR A 161 18.58 -1.11 5.99
C THR A 161 18.45 0.32 5.48
N TYR A 162 17.28 0.93 5.64
CA TYR A 162 16.99 2.27 5.11
C TYR A 162 16.99 3.36 6.18
N HIS A 163 17.40 3.04 7.42
CA HIS A 163 17.50 3.96 8.56
C HIS A 163 16.18 4.67 8.88
N LEU A 164 15.07 3.91 8.77
CA LEU A 164 13.73 4.44 9.06
C LEU A 164 13.38 4.29 10.54
N THR A 165 12.50 5.16 11.01
CA THR A 165 12.03 5.20 12.40
C THR A 165 10.75 4.42 12.61
N ASP A 166 10.38 4.15 13.88
CA ASP A 166 9.09 3.56 14.25
C ASP A 166 7.87 4.38 13.80
N VAL A 167 8.03 5.70 13.65
CA VAL A 167 6.98 6.59 13.15
C VAL A 167 6.77 6.40 11.65
N GLN A 168 7.86 6.17 10.93
CA GLN A 168 7.82 5.96 9.48
C GLN A 168 7.35 4.55 9.10
N CYS A 169 7.63 3.55 9.94
CA CYS A 169 7.18 2.16 9.76
C CYS A 169 6.31 1.73 10.95
N ASP A 170 5.04 2.17 10.98
CA ASP A 170 4.15 1.91 12.13
C ASP A 170 3.89 0.41 12.34
N GLY A 171 4.38 -0.13 13.46
CA GLY A 171 4.16 -1.52 13.85
C GLY A 171 2.72 -1.86 14.23
N LYS A 172 1.84 -0.87 14.41
CA LYS A 172 0.42 -1.08 14.75
C LYS A 172 -0.43 -1.52 13.56
N VAL A 173 0.13 -1.44 12.33
CA VAL A 173 -0.60 -1.83 11.10
C VAL A 173 -0.43 -3.33 10.75
N ILE A 174 -0.12 -4.15 11.72
CA ILE A 174 0.17 -5.58 11.58
C ILE A 174 -1.07 -6.47 11.32
N ASN A 175 -2.28 -5.96 11.54
CA ASN A 175 -3.51 -6.75 11.42
C ASN A 175 -3.79 -7.11 9.95
N GLU A 176 -4.29 -8.34 9.74
CA GLU A 176 -4.64 -8.86 8.42
C GLU A 176 -5.78 -8.07 7.74
N SER A 177 -6.75 -7.58 8.52
CA SER A 177 -7.85 -6.74 8.01
C SER A 177 -7.45 -5.29 7.72
N ARG A 178 -6.17 -4.93 7.91
CA ARG A 178 -5.69 -3.55 7.69
C ARG A 178 -5.92 -3.09 6.26
N GLY A 179 -6.51 -1.88 6.12
CA GLY A 179 -6.76 -1.26 4.83
C GLY A 179 -5.58 -0.48 4.28
N CYS A 180 -5.39 -0.56 2.97
CA CYS A 180 -4.50 0.28 2.19
C CYS A 180 -5.34 1.14 1.23
N PHE A 181 -5.27 2.47 1.37
CA PHE A 181 -5.99 3.39 0.48
C PHE A 181 -5.38 3.41 -0.91
N LEU A 182 -6.25 3.50 -1.92
CA LEU A 182 -5.88 3.64 -3.32
C LEU A 182 -5.99 5.11 -3.76
N GLY A 183 -5.01 5.55 -4.54
CA GLY A 183 -4.90 6.93 -4.99
C GLY A 183 -4.59 7.08 -6.47
N TYR A 184 -3.69 7.99 -6.76
CA TYR A 184 -3.10 8.21 -8.08
C TYR A 184 -1.59 8.35 -7.94
N ASP A 185 -0.87 7.52 -8.66
CA ASP A 185 0.59 7.61 -8.82
C ASP A 185 0.96 7.25 -10.27
N SER A 186 1.37 8.26 -11.06
CA SER A 186 1.83 8.05 -12.44
C SER A 186 3.11 7.22 -12.53
N HIS A 187 3.86 7.12 -11.43
CA HIS A 187 5.08 6.34 -11.32
C HIS A 187 4.86 5.00 -10.59
N CYS A 188 3.61 4.57 -10.43
CA CYS A 188 3.30 3.27 -9.84
C CYS A 188 4.06 2.17 -10.58
N TYR A 189 4.85 1.37 -9.83
CA TYR A 189 5.56 0.23 -10.37
C TYR A 189 4.75 -1.05 -10.16
N LEU A 190 4.69 -1.89 -11.18
CA LEU A 190 4.24 -3.27 -11.08
C LEU A 190 5.33 -4.16 -11.69
N LYS A 191 5.67 -5.26 -11.02
CA LYS A 191 6.59 -6.26 -11.53
C LYS A 191 6.17 -6.71 -12.94
N PRO A 192 7.08 -6.70 -13.95
CA PRO A 192 6.74 -6.97 -15.36
C PRO A 192 5.98 -8.28 -15.60
N GLU A 193 6.36 -9.35 -14.90
CA GLU A 193 5.71 -10.67 -15.06
C GLU A 193 4.24 -10.68 -14.61
N LEU A 194 3.81 -9.70 -13.83
CA LEU A 194 2.40 -9.57 -13.42
C LEU A 194 1.50 -8.92 -14.48
N PHE A 195 2.08 -8.36 -15.56
CA PHE A 195 1.32 -7.87 -16.71
C PHE A 195 0.91 -8.99 -17.69
N GLU A 196 1.66 -10.08 -17.76
CA GLU A 196 1.49 -11.13 -18.79
C GLU A 196 0.25 -12.01 -18.58
N TYR A 197 -0.44 -11.86 -17.48
CA TYR A 197 -1.56 -12.71 -17.09
C TYR A 197 -2.95 -12.06 -17.27
N TYR A 198 -3.02 -10.97 -18.00
CA TYR A 198 -4.24 -10.21 -18.31
C TYR A 198 -4.22 -9.75 -19.77
#